data_eec6bc9cc8a3677ac2a556174f409c00
#
_entry.id   eec6bc9cc8a3677ac2a556174f409c00
#
_cell.length_a   1.000
_cell.length_b   1.000
_cell.length_c   1.000
_cell.angle_alpha   90.00
_cell.angle_beta   90.00
_cell.angle_gamma   90.00
#
_symmetry.space_group_name_H-M   'P 1'
#
loop_
_entity.id
_entity.type
_entity.pdbx_description
1 polymer ?
#
loop_
_entity_poly.entity_id
_entity_poly.type
_entity_poly.pdbx_seq_one_letter_code
_entity_poly.pdbx_strand_id
1 'polypeptide(L)'
;MFLALRELRFARARFGLMGGVIALIAVLMVLLSGLSSGLVNDGVSGLKAMPASAIAFNEGTKTDNAFSRSVVDPSQAEAWSTQDGVEEVTMLGSTIVNGVTEDGTQVDLSLFGIDTDSFLAPTVGDGRAVQAVNE
;
A
#
# COMPACT_ATOMS: atom_id res chain seq x y z
N MET A 1 -20.81 -28.25 41.20
CA MET A 1 -20.45 -26.86 40.84
C MET A 1 -19.82 -26.08 42.01
N PHE A 2 -20.14 -26.33 43.27
CA PHE A 2 -19.62 -25.55 44.40
C PHE A 2 -18.11 -25.75 44.67
N LEU A 3 -17.58 -26.94 44.45
CA LEU A 3 -16.16 -27.27 44.65
C LEU A 3 -15.25 -26.54 43.63
N ALA A 4 -15.63 -26.51 42.37
CA ALA A 4 -14.83 -25.86 41.33
C ALA A 4 -14.70 -24.33 41.54
N LEU A 5 -15.77 -23.67 41.96
CA LEU A 5 -15.75 -22.24 42.29
C LEU A 5 -14.86 -21.94 43.51
N ARG A 6 -14.82 -22.84 44.48
CA ARG A 6 -14.02 -22.72 45.70
C ARG A 6 -12.51 -22.91 45.37
N GLU A 7 -12.17 -23.87 44.52
CA GLU A 7 -10.80 -24.06 44.05
C GLU A 7 -10.30 -22.85 43.19
N LEU A 8 -11.13 -22.32 42.31
CA LEU A 8 -10.80 -21.11 41.57
C LEU A 8 -10.49 -19.91 42.49
N ARG A 9 -11.25 -19.80 43.57
CA ARG A 9 -11.08 -18.70 44.53
C ARG A 9 -9.83 -18.86 45.39
N PHE A 10 -9.40 -20.11 45.66
CA PHE A 10 -8.17 -20.39 46.41
C PHE A 10 -6.92 -20.24 45.58
N ALA A 11 -6.98 -20.59 44.28
CA ALA A 11 -5.88 -20.49 43.35
C ALA A 11 -5.97 -19.25 42.40
N ARG A 12 -6.73 -18.21 42.79
CA ARG A 12 -7.00 -17.01 41.99
C ARG A 12 -5.76 -16.35 41.42
N ALA A 13 -4.66 -16.30 42.16
CA ALA A 13 -3.42 -15.72 41.71
C ALA A 13 -2.79 -16.52 40.54
N ARG A 14 -2.83 -17.84 40.61
CA ARG A 14 -2.31 -18.76 39.61
C ARG A 14 -3.14 -18.73 38.34
N PHE A 15 -4.47 -18.77 38.47
CA PHE A 15 -5.38 -18.66 37.32
C PHE A 15 -5.37 -17.25 36.71
N GLY A 16 -5.26 -16.20 37.53
CA GLY A 16 -5.13 -14.83 37.08
C GLY A 16 -3.85 -14.61 36.27
N LEU A 17 -2.74 -15.20 36.71
CA LEU A 17 -1.47 -15.10 35.98
C LEU A 17 -1.55 -15.83 34.62
N MET A 18 -2.11 -17.04 34.58
CA MET A 18 -2.34 -17.77 33.33
C MET A 18 -3.29 -17.01 32.41
N GLY A 19 -4.40 -16.51 32.93
CA GLY A 19 -5.34 -15.67 32.16
C GLY A 19 -4.69 -14.39 31.65
N GLY A 20 -3.85 -13.75 32.45
CA GLY A 20 -3.08 -12.58 32.05
C GLY A 20 -2.12 -12.85 30.87
N VAL A 21 -1.41 -13.98 30.91
CA VAL A 21 -0.54 -14.39 29.79
C VAL A 21 -1.34 -14.64 28.52
N ILE A 22 -2.47 -15.35 28.62
CA ILE A 22 -3.33 -15.60 27.45
C ILE A 22 -3.90 -14.31 26.89
N ALA A 23 -4.34 -13.40 27.76
CA ALA A 23 -4.84 -12.10 27.35
C ALA A 23 -3.76 -11.26 26.66
N LEU A 24 -2.53 -11.27 27.19
CA LEU A 24 -1.40 -10.58 26.57
C LEU A 24 -1.11 -11.10 25.16
N ILE A 25 -1.06 -12.42 25.00
CA ILE A 25 -0.85 -13.06 23.70
C ILE A 25 -1.97 -12.68 22.72
N ALA A 26 -3.22 -12.72 23.18
CA ALA A 26 -4.36 -12.34 22.34
C ALA A 26 -4.28 -10.87 21.88
N VAL A 27 -3.91 -9.95 22.78
CA VAL A 27 -3.71 -8.54 22.45
C VAL A 27 -2.59 -8.38 21.43
N LEU A 28 -1.45 -9.06 21.61
CA LEU A 28 -0.35 -9.01 20.66
C LEU A 28 -0.75 -9.53 19.28
N MET A 29 -1.51 -10.63 19.22
CA MET A 29 -2.01 -11.15 17.94
C MET A 29 -2.92 -10.15 17.22
N VAL A 30 -3.83 -9.49 17.94
CA VAL A 30 -4.74 -8.49 17.38
C VAL A 30 -3.95 -7.28 16.88
N LEU A 31 -2.98 -6.79 17.66
CA LEU A 31 -2.15 -5.65 17.28
C LEU A 31 -1.32 -5.95 16.02
N LEU A 32 -0.66 -7.12 15.98
CA LEU A 32 0.13 -7.52 14.81
C LEU A 32 -0.74 -7.71 13.56
N SER A 33 -1.91 -8.32 13.71
CA SER A 33 -2.86 -8.49 12.61
C SER A 33 -3.38 -7.14 12.10
N GLY A 34 -3.73 -6.23 13.01
CA GLY A 34 -4.19 -4.89 12.67
C GLY A 34 -3.12 -4.06 11.95
N LEU A 35 -1.89 -4.10 12.47
CA LEU A 35 -0.75 -3.41 11.84
C LEU A 35 -0.45 -3.96 10.44
N SER A 36 -0.43 -5.27 10.29
CA SER A 36 -0.21 -5.91 8.98
C SER A 36 -1.28 -5.50 7.96
N SER A 37 -2.55 -5.53 8.37
CA SER A 37 -3.65 -5.13 7.48
C SER A 37 -3.62 -3.64 7.15
N GLY A 38 -3.23 -2.79 8.10
CA GLY A 38 -3.07 -1.36 7.90
C GLY A 38 -1.98 -1.03 6.88
N LEU A 39 -0.79 -1.59 7.06
CA LEU A 39 0.34 -1.40 6.15
C LEU A 39 0.05 -1.85 4.72
N VAL A 40 -0.58 -3.02 4.56
CA VAL A 40 -0.96 -3.51 3.21
C VAL A 40 -1.99 -2.58 2.58
N ASN A 41 -2.97 -2.12 3.34
CA ASN A 41 -4.02 -1.25 2.80
C ASN A 41 -3.46 0.12 2.40
N ASP A 42 -2.58 0.71 3.21
CA ASP A 42 -1.92 1.97 2.88
C ASP A 42 -1.03 1.84 1.63
N GLY A 43 -0.25 0.77 1.54
CA GLY A 43 0.65 0.54 0.41
C GLY A 43 -0.07 0.34 -0.95
N VAL A 44 -1.30 -0.14 -0.95
CA VAL A 44 -2.05 -0.40 -2.19
C VAL A 44 -3.20 0.57 -2.43
N SER A 45 -3.50 1.46 -1.49
CA SER A 45 -4.65 2.38 -1.59
C SER A 45 -4.53 3.32 -2.80
N GLY A 46 -3.33 3.87 -3.04
CA GLY A 46 -3.05 4.72 -4.18
C GLY A 46 -3.25 3.99 -5.52
N LEU A 47 -2.80 2.75 -5.62
CA LEU A 47 -2.97 1.93 -6.82
C LEU A 47 -4.44 1.55 -7.06
N LYS A 48 -5.17 1.23 -5.99
CA LYS A 48 -6.61 0.91 -6.09
C LYS A 48 -7.47 2.13 -6.46
N ALA A 49 -7.00 3.33 -6.14
CA ALA A 49 -7.69 4.56 -6.50
C ALA A 49 -7.43 5.01 -7.95
N MET A 50 -6.44 4.42 -8.63
CA MET A 50 -6.19 4.71 -10.04
C MET A 50 -7.35 4.20 -10.91
N PRO A 51 -7.85 4.99 -11.85
CA PRO A 51 -8.91 4.60 -12.78
C PRO A 51 -8.37 3.71 -13.92
N ALA A 52 -7.56 2.70 -13.58
CA ALA A 52 -6.94 1.78 -14.51
C ALA A 52 -7.44 0.36 -14.25
N SER A 53 -7.79 -0.36 -15.31
CA SER A 53 -8.23 -1.76 -15.23
C SER A 53 -7.06 -2.71 -15.02
N ALA A 54 -5.88 -2.39 -15.53
CA ALA A 54 -4.67 -3.20 -15.45
C ALA A 54 -3.41 -2.35 -15.51
N ILE A 55 -2.32 -2.88 -14.93
CA ILE A 55 -0.98 -2.32 -15.04
C ILE A 55 -0.09 -3.39 -15.67
N ALA A 56 0.53 -3.03 -16.79
CA ALA A 56 1.46 -3.90 -17.49
C ALA A 56 2.91 -3.56 -17.15
N PHE A 57 3.73 -4.58 -16.99
CA PHE A 57 5.16 -4.48 -16.74
C PHE A 57 5.94 -5.14 -17.89
N ASN A 58 7.21 -4.77 -18.02
CA ASN A 58 8.07 -5.39 -19.00
C ASN A 58 8.19 -6.89 -18.77
N GLU A 59 8.28 -7.65 -19.85
CA GLU A 59 8.43 -9.12 -19.83
C GLU A 59 9.61 -9.55 -18.96
N GLY A 60 9.42 -10.58 -18.15
CA GLY A 60 10.45 -11.11 -17.24
C GLY A 60 10.65 -10.33 -15.96
N THR A 61 9.93 -9.22 -15.73
CA THR A 61 9.99 -8.48 -14.47
C THR A 61 9.30 -9.27 -13.36
N LYS A 62 10.00 -9.46 -12.23
CA LYS A 62 9.41 -10.14 -11.06
C LYS A 62 8.39 -9.25 -10.37
N THR A 63 7.27 -9.83 -9.98
CA THR A 63 6.12 -9.13 -9.39
C THR A 63 6.45 -8.41 -8.08
N ASP A 64 7.38 -8.94 -7.28
CA ASP A 64 7.78 -8.40 -5.98
C ASP A 64 8.48 -7.02 -6.06
N ASN A 65 9.05 -6.67 -7.22
CA ASN A 65 9.74 -5.40 -7.42
C ASN A 65 9.44 -4.76 -8.79
N ALA A 66 8.29 -5.06 -9.35
CA ALA A 66 7.90 -4.64 -10.69
C ALA A 66 7.90 -3.10 -10.85
N PHE A 67 7.38 -2.37 -9.88
CA PHE A 67 7.35 -0.89 -9.93
C PHE A 67 8.74 -0.24 -9.89
N SER A 68 9.74 -0.89 -9.30
CA SER A 68 11.09 -0.33 -9.19
C SER A 68 12.01 -0.76 -10.32
N ARG A 69 11.69 -1.84 -11.03
CA ARG A 69 12.60 -2.47 -11.99
C ARG A 69 12.04 -2.62 -13.40
N SER A 70 10.75 -2.47 -13.58
CA SER A 70 10.17 -2.51 -14.91
C SER A 70 10.52 -1.24 -15.68
N VAL A 71 11.11 -1.40 -16.84
CA VAL A 71 11.32 -0.32 -17.78
C VAL A 71 10.57 -0.68 -19.06
N VAL A 72 9.62 0.16 -19.42
CA VAL A 72 8.76 -0.02 -20.58
C VAL A 72 9.12 1.05 -21.60
N ASP A 73 9.28 0.65 -22.85
CA ASP A 73 9.52 1.57 -23.96
C ASP A 73 8.19 2.14 -24.49
N PRO A 74 8.13 3.41 -24.91
CA PRO A 74 6.92 4.00 -25.49
C PRO A 74 6.32 3.20 -26.65
N SER A 75 7.13 2.52 -27.45
CA SER A 75 6.66 1.65 -28.54
C SER A 75 5.85 0.46 -28.05
N GLN A 76 6.11 -0.01 -26.84
CA GLN A 76 5.31 -1.09 -26.20
C GLN A 76 3.92 -0.58 -25.81
N ALA A 77 3.82 0.66 -25.32
CA ALA A 77 2.53 1.28 -25.03
C ALA A 77 1.70 1.47 -26.30
N GLU A 78 2.34 1.89 -27.40
CA GLU A 78 1.70 2.02 -28.71
C GLU A 78 1.21 0.66 -29.24
N ALA A 79 2.00 -0.39 -29.07
CA ALA A 79 1.60 -1.75 -29.46
C ALA A 79 0.38 -2.26 -28.65
N TRP A 80 0.26 -1.87 -27.38
CA TRP A 80 -0.91 -2.20 -26.55
C TRP A 80 -2.16 -1.42 -26.97
N SER A 81 -2.03 -0.15 -27.36
CA SER A 81 -3.17 0.68 -27.75
C SER A 81 -3.91 0.16 -28.98
N THR A 82 -3.26 -0.68 -29.79
CA THR A 82 -3.85 -1.29 -30.99
C THR A 82 -4.52 -2.65 -30.73
N GLN A 83 -4.49 -3.14 -29.49
CA GLN A 83 -5.07 -4.44 -29.15
C GLN A 83 -6.58 -4.34 -28.97
N ASP A 84 -7.29 -5.40 -29.38
CA ASP A 84 -8.74 -5.48 -29.21
C ASP A 84 -9.12 -5.52 -27.73
N GLY A 85 -10.09 -4.70 -27.33
CA GLY A 85 -10.53 -4.57 -25.94
C GLY A 85 -9.72 -3.60 -25.09
N VAL A 86 -8.73 -2.91 -25.64
CA VAL A 86 -7.98 -1.83 -24.97
C VAL A 86 -8.60 -0.49 -25.40
N GLU A 87 -9.13 0.25 -24.44
CA GLU A 87 -9.74 1.56 -24.68
C GLU A 87 -8.69 2.67 -24.70
N GLU A 88 -7.81 2.67 -23.72
CA GLU A 88 -6.76 3.69 -23.57
C GLU A 88 -5.52 3.11 -22.88
N VAL A 89 -4.35 3.61 -23.24
CA VAL A 89 -3.05 3.23 -22.65
C VAL A 89 -2.27 4.49 -22.33
N THR A 90 -1.68 4.53 -21.14
CA THR A 90 -0.78 5.61 -20.74
C THR A 90 0.42 5.06 -19.97
N MET A 91 1.50 5.81 -19.95
CA MET A 91 2.72 5.47 -19.24
C MET A 91 2.63 5.93 -17.77
N LEU A 92 3.08 5.07 -16.86
CA LEU A 92 3.20 5.38 -15.45
C LEU A 92 4.66 5.27 -15.02
N GLY A 93 5.27 6.39 -14.67
CA GLY A 93 6.58 6.39 -14.02
C GLY A 93 6.44 6.20 -12.52
N SER A 94 7.35 5.45 -11.92
CA SER A 94 7.37 5.23 -10.47
C SER A 94 8.79 5.27 -9.95
N THR A 95 9.03 6.03 -8.88
CA THR A 95 10.32 6.06 -8.20
C THR A 95 10.14 6.34 -6.71
N ILE A 96 11.10 5.89 -5.91
CA ILE A 96 11.16 6.18 -4.49
C ILE A 96 12.31 7.15 -4.26
N VAL A 97 12.03 8.24 -3.57
CA VAL A 97 13.02 9.26 -3.21
C VAL A 97 12.96 9.54 -1.72
N ASN A 98 14.10 9.87 -1.14
CA ASN A 98 14.17 10.29 0.24
C ASN A 98 14.00 11.80 0.30
N GLY A 99 12.93 12.23 0.94
CA GLY A 99 12.66 13.62 1.26
C GLY A 99 13.14 13.98 2.66
N VAL A 100 13.31 15.27 2.90
CA VAL A 100 13.58 15.81 4.23
C VAL A 100 12.53 16.89 4.51
N THR A 101 11.83 16.74 5.63
CA THR A 101 10.85 17.74 6.09
C THR A 101 11.55 18.97 6.65
N GLU A 102 10.82 20.07 6.85
CA GLU A 102 11.39 21.33 7.37
C GLU A 102 12.05 21.17 8.76
N ASP A 103 11.59 20.23 9.56
CA ASP A 103 12.16 19.86 10.86
C ASP A 103 13.34 18.88 10.78
N GLY A 104 13.78 18.52 9.55
CA GLY A 104 14.94 17.66 9.31
C GLY A 104 14.65 16.17 9.38
N THR A 105 13.39 15.75 9.50
CA THR A 105 13.02 14.34 9.51
C THR A 105 13.11 13.76 8.10
N GLN A 106 13.78 12.61 7.95
CA GLN A 106 13.83 11.89 6.68
C GLN A 106 12.53 11.11 6.48
N VAL A 107 11.97 11.21 5.28
CA VAL A 107 10.75 10.50 4.88
C VAL A 107 10.96 9.91 3.49
N ASP A 108 10.53 8.65 3.32
CA ASP A 108 10.52 8.00 2.01
C ASP A 108 9.23 8.38 1.27
N LEU A 109 9.39 8.91 0.07
CA LEU A 109 8.30 9.36 -0.79
C LEU A 109 8.25 8.48 -2.04
N SER A 110 7.07 7.94 -2.32
CA SER A 110 6.78 7.31 -3.60
C SER A 110 6.25 8.37 -4.57
N LEU A 111 7.00 8.64 -5.62
CA LEU A 111 6.62 9.58 -6.67
C LEU A 111 6.07 8.80 -7.86
N PHE A 112 4.93 9.25 -8.36
CA PHE A 112 4.33 8.75 -9.59
C PHE A 112 4.39 9.85 -10.64
N GLY A 113 5.01 9.54 -11.79
CA GLY A 113 5.02 10.40 -12.97
C GLY A 113 3.92 9.94 -13.92
N ILE A 114 3.04 10.85 -14.26
CA ILE A 114 1.91 10.62 -15.17
C ILE A 114 1.87 11.70 -16.23
N ASP A 115 1.25 11.38 -17.34
CA ASP A 115 0.83 12.39 -18.30
C ASP A 115 -0.41 13.13 -17.76
N THR A 116 -0.32 14.45 -17.64
CA THR A 116 -1.38 15.30 -17.08
C THR A 116 -2.65 15.33 -17.93
N ASP A 117 -2.55 14.96 -19.19
CA ASP A 117 -3.67 14.89 -20.13
C ASP A 117 -4.27 13.48 -20.24
N SER A 118 -3.71 12.50 -19.47
CA SER A 118 -4.18 11.12 -19.49
C SER A 118 -5.31 10.86 -18.48
N PHE A 119 -5.96 9.72 -18.62
CA PHE A 119 -7.00 9.25 -17.68
C PHE A 119 -6.47 9.01 -16.26
N LEU A 120 -5.16 8.92 -16.08
CA LEU A 120 -4.53 8.79 -14.75
C LEU A 120 -4.41 10.14 -14.01
N ALA A 121 -4.70 11.26 -14.67
CA ALA A 121 -4.60 12.57 -14.04
C ALA A 121 -5.50 12.64 -12.80
N PRO A 122 -4.95 12.99 -11.61
CA PRO A 122 -5.72 13.01 -10.38
C PRO A 122 -6.76 14.13 -10.42
N THR A 123 -7.97 13.82 -9.95
CA THR A 123 -8.99 14.84 -9.73
C THR A 123 -8.60 15.69 -8.53
N VAL A 124 -8.43 16.99 -8.75
CA VAL A 124 -8.06 17.92 -7.68
C VAL A 124 -9.29 18.24 -6.84
N GLY A 125 -9.25 17.89 -5.57
CA GLY A 125 -10.32 18.19 -4.61
C GLY A 125 -10.27 19.63 -4.10
N ASP A 126 -9.07 20.19 -3.90
CA ASP A 126 -8.83 21.55 -3.45
C ASP A 126 -7.42 21.99 -3.93
N GLY A 127 -7.30 23.23 -4.38
CA GLY A 127 -6.04 23.76 -4.91
C GLY A 127 -6.00 23.80 -6.44
N ARG A 128 -4.80 23.61 -7.01
CA ARG A 128 -4.55 23.69 -8.46
C ARG A 128 -4.00 22.36 -8.96
N ALA A 129 -4.47 21.92 -10.12
CA ALA A 129 -3.91 20.77 -10.82
C ALA A 129 -2.42 20.97 -11.14
N VAL A 130 -1.67 19.87 -11.10
CA VAL A 130 -0.29 19.86 -11.57
C VAL A 130 -0.30 20.15 -13.07
N GLN A 131 0.43 21.17 -13.48
CA GLN A 131 0.67 21.46 -14.88
C GLN A 131 2.04 20.91 -15.26
N ALA A 132 2.19 20.45 -16.49
CA ALA A 132 3.50 20.06 -17.00
C ALA A 132 4.46 21.27 -16.87
N VAL A 133 5.45 21.13 -16.00
CA VAL A 133 6.47 22.16 -15.83
C VAL A 133 7.60 21.83 -16.78
N ASN A 134 7.72 22.61 -17.83
CA ASN A 134 8.88 22.61 -18.70
C ASN A 134 9.99 23.46 -18.06
N GLU A 135 10.54 23.01 -16.93
CA GLU A 135 11.77 23.59 -16.39
C GLU A 135 12.64 22.52 -15.72
#